data_707fb690cfd65e588fe62de8c4a509cc
#
_entry.id   707fb690cfd65e588fe62de8c4a509cc
#
_cell.length_a   1.000
_cell.length_b   1.000
_cell.length_c   1.000
_cell.angle_alpha   90.00
_cell.angle_beta   90.00
_cell.angle_gamma   90.00
#
_symmetry.space_group_name_H-M   'P 1'
#
loop_
_entity.id
_entity.type
_entity.pdbx_description
1 polymer ?
#
loop_
_entity_poly.entity_id
_entity_poly.type
_entity_poly.pdbx_seq_one_letter_code
_entity_poly.pdbx_strand_id
1 'polypeptide(L)'
;MIEGARYAHTNLIARDWRDLADFYVEVLGCTPVPPQRSYSGTELEAGTAIPGAVLQGIHLRLPGGGPDGPTLEIYTYNRFQEGPEPAANRLGFGHIAFQVTSVRKARDEVLEAGGKPVGEVVSLTTTSGAVVTWCYVTDPEGNILELQSWD
;
A
#
# COMPACT_ATOMS: atom_id res chain seq x y z
N MET A 1 21.68 13.71 11.56
CA MET A 1 20.89 13.62 10.30
C MET A 1 21.61 12.64 9.40
N ILE A 2 20.91 11.72 8.74
CA ILE A 2 21.51 10.77 7.81
C ILE A 2 21.71 11.51 6.48
N GLU A 3 22.99 11.62 6.05
CA GLU A 3 23.33 12.28 4.80
C GLU A 3 22.79 11.50 3.59
N GLY A 4 22.21 12.21 2.62
CA GLY A 4 21.68 11.63 1.37
C GLY A 4 20.42 10.78 1.51
N ALA A 5 19.76 10.77 2.68
CA ALA A 5 18.55 10.02 2.88
C ALA A 5 17.43 10.48 1.93
N ARG A 6 16.84 9.53 1.19
CA ARG A 6 15.68 9.74 0.33
C ARG A 6 14.67 8.62 0.58
N TYR A 7 13.37 8.94 0.53
CA TYR A 7 12.34 7.94 0.61
C TYR A 7 12.39 7.03 -0.63
N ALA A 8 12.49 5.72 -0.43
CA ALA A 8 12.69 4.75 -1.50
C ALA A 8 11.40 3.96 -1.82
N HIS A 9 10.83 3.32 -0.83
CA HIS A 9 9.62 2.50 -0.99
C HIS A 9 8.87 2.30 0.33
N THR A 10 7.60 1.88 0.21
CA THR A 10 6.86 1.19 1.26
C THR A 10 6.77 -0.28 0.87
N ASN A 11 6.93 -1.20 1.83
CA ASN A 11 6.77 -2.63 1.59
C ASN A 11 5.46 -3.14 2.21
N LEU A 12 4.73 -3.96 1.45
CA LEU A 12 3.58 -4.72 1.89
C LEU A 12 3.89 -6.22 1.77
N ILE A 13 3.53 -6.96 2.81
CA ILE A 13 3.62 -8.42 2.80
C ILE A 13 2.22 -8.98 2.53
N ALA A 14 2.10 -9.80 1.50
CA ALA A 14 0.86 -10.40 1.02
C ALA A 14 0.90 -11.92 1.12
N ARG A 15 -0.26 -12.54 1.22
CA ARG A 15 -0.40 -14.00 1.06
C ARG A 15 -0.08 -14.43 -0.36
N ASP A 16 -0.59 -13.70 -1.34
CA ASP A 16 -0.16 -13.78 -2.73
C ASP A 16 0.15 -12.37 -3.27
N TRP A 17 1.42 -12.13 -3.58
CA TRP A 17 1.87 -10.84 -4.08
C TRP A 17 1.28 -10.49 -5.46
N ARG A 18 0.90 -11.51 -6.26
CA ARG A 18 0.32 -11.28 -7.59
C ARG A 18 -1.06 -10.68 -7.48
N ASP A 19 -1.92 -11.31 -6.67
CA ASP A 19 -3.29 -10.85 -6.47
C ASP A 19 -3.30 -9.42 -5.89
N LEU A 20 -2.42 -9.15 -4.92
CA LEU A 20 -2.31 -7.80 -4.35
C LEU A 20 -1.72 -6.80 -5.34
N ALA A 21 -0.73 -7.18 -6.13
CA ALA A 21 -0.15 -6.31 -7.16
C ALA A 21 -1.17 -5.99 -8.25
N ASP A 22 -1.96 -6.96 -8.70
CA ASP A 22 -3.02 -6.78 -9.69
C ASP A 22 -4.07 -5.79 -9.18
N PHE A 23 -4.48 -5.89 -7.90
CA PHE A 23 -5.36 -4.90 -7.27
C PHE A 23 -4.79 -3.46 -7.38
N TYR A 24 -3.52 -3.25 -7.00
CA TYR A 24 -2.90 -1.92 -7.06
C TYR A 24 -2.73 -1.41 -8.50
N VAL A 25 -2.52 -2.30 -9.45
CA VAL A 25 -2.42 -1.95 -10.88
C VAL A 25 -3.78 -1.58 -11.45
N GLU A 26 -4.79 -2.43 -11.27
CA GLU A 26 -6.10 -2.30 -11.90
C GLU A 26 -6.97 -1.22 -11.27
N VAL A 27 -6.94 -1.11 -9.93
CA VAL A 27 -7.81 -0.18 -9.19
C VAL A 27 -7.15 1.18 -8.95
N LEU A 28 -5.85 1.19 -8.62
CA LEU A 28 -5.16 2.42 -8.20
C LEU A 28 -4.18 2.96 -9.25
N GLY A 29 -4.06 2.28 -10.41
CA GLY A 29 -3.25 2.75 -11.53
C GLY A 29 -1.74 2.71 -11.27
N CYS A 30 -1.28 1.83 -10.37
CA CYS A 30 0.14 1.57 -10.19
C CYS A 30 0.74 0.88 -11.41
N THR A 31 2.03 1.07 -11.66
CA THR A 31 2.71 0.47 -12.83
C THR A 31 3.79 -0.50 -12.37
N PRO A 32 3.79 -1.77 -12.83
CA PRO A 32 4.84 -2.73 -12.51
C PRO A 32 6.24 -2.24 -12.93
N VAL A 33 7.22 -2.47 -12.05
CA VAL A 33 8.64 -2.17 -12.29
C VAL A 33 9.41 -3.49 -12.38
N PRO A 34 9.61 -4.03 -13.59
CA PRO A 34 10.33 -5.27 -13.79
C PRO A 34 11.82 -5.15 -13.41
N PRO A 35 12.51 -6.29 -13.19
CA PRO A 35 11.98 -7.63 -13.21
C PRO A 35 11.23 -8.00 -11.92
N GLN A 36 10.44 -9.09 -11.95
CA GLN A 36 9.97 -9.75 -10.74
C GLN A 36 11.14 -10.10 -9.83
N ARG A 37 10.96 -9.98 -8.53
CA ARG A 37 11.97 -10.32 -7.52
C ARG A 37 11.76 -11.74 -7.03
N SER A 38 12.88 -12.45 -6.79
CA SER A 38 12.91 -13.77 -6.15
C SER A 38 14.22 -13.89 -5.41
N TYR A 39 14.16 -13.98 -4.09
CA TYR A 39 15.33 -14.00 -3.22
C TYR A 39 15.27 -15.16 -2.24
N SER A 40 16.43 -15.76 -1.97
CA SER A 40 16.65 -16.80 -0.96
C SER A 40 18.14 -16.83 -0.58
N GLY A 41 18.50 -17.61 0.43
CA GLY A 41 19.89 -17.85 0.83
C GLY A 41 20.34 -17.03 2.02
N THR A 42 21.59 -17.20 2.36
CA THR A 42 22.20 -16.72 3.62
C THR A 42 22.14 -15.22 3.80
N GLU A 43 22.28 -14.44 2.71
CA GLU A 43 22.22 -12.99 2.74
C GLU A 43 20.79 -12.49 3.06
N LEU A 44 19.77 -13.13 2.49
CA LEU A 44 18.38 -12.81 2.82
C LEU A 44 18.07 -13.18 4.27
N GLU A 45 18.49 -14.36 4.71
CA GLU A 45 18.28 -14.80 6.11
C GLU A 45 18.96 -13.83 7.10
N ALA A 46 20.20 -13.45 6.82
CA ALA A 46 20.94 -12.51 7.66
C ALA A 46 20.30 -11.10 7.68
N GLY A 47 19.87 -10.63 6.51
CA GLY A 47 19.26 -9.30 6.38
C GLY A 47 17.87 -9.18 6.99
N THR A 48 17.08 -10.26 6.95
CA THR A 48 15.71 -10.30 7.49
C THR A 48 15.62 -10.87 8.90
N ALA A 49 16.67 -11.53 9.39
CA ALA A 49 16.68 -12.32 10.63
C ALA A 49 15.63 -13.45 10.62
N ILE A 50 15.27 -13.98 9.45
CA ILE A 50 14.30 -15.06 9.28
C ILE A 50 15.04 -16.28 8.71
N PRO A 51 15.31 -17.34 9.50
CA PRO A 51 15.98 -18.53 9.01
C PRO A 51 15.16 -19.23 7.91
N GLY A 52 15.81 -19.60 6.81
CA GLY A 52 15.18 -20.25 5.66
C GLY A 52 14.20 -19.34 4.90
N ALA A 53 14.37 -18.02 4.98
CA ALA A 53 13.54 -17.08 4.25
C ALA A 53 13.67 -17.28 2.73
N VAL A 54 12.52 -17.31 2.06
CA VAL A 54 12.38 -17.22 0.62
C VAL A 54 11.28 -16.19 0.34
N LEU A 55 11.52 -15.23 -0.52
CA LEU A 55 10.51 -14.25 -0.90
C LEU A 55 10.44 -14.05 -2.42
N GLN A 56 9.26 -13.71 -2.88
CA GLN A 56 8.98 -13.32 -4.24
C GLN A 56 8.09 -12.09 -4.24
N GLY A 57 8.18 -11.29 -5.30
CA GLY A 57 7.31 -10.13 -5.44
C GLY A 57 7.73 -9.19 -6.55
N ILE A 58 7.21 -7.99 -6.47
CA ILE A 58 7.40 -6.94 -7.47
C ILE A 58 7.41 -5.57 -6.82
N HIS A 59 8.05 -4.61 -7.48
CA HIS A 59 7.85 -3.20 -7.20
C HIS A 59 6.80 -2.62 -8.13
N LEU A 60 5.94 -1.78 -7.61
CA LEU A 60 4.97 -0.99 -8.36
C LEU A 60 5.31 0.49 -8.24
N ARG A 61 5.35 1.19 -9.36
CA ARG A 61 5.44 2.65 -9.34
C ARG A 61 4.10 3.24 -8.97
N LEU A 62 4.12 4.13 -8.00
CA LEU A 62 2.91 4.82 -7.55
C LEU A 62 2.48 5.88 -8.58
N PRO A 63 1.17 6.08 -8.80
CA PRO A 63 0.67 7.12 -9.70
C PRO A 63 1.08 8.51 -9.19
N GLY A 64 1.40 9.41 -10.10
CA GLY A 64 1.81 10.79 -9.79
C GLY A 64 3.26 10.97 -9.34
N GLY A 65 4.02 9.90 -9.06
CA GLY A 65 5.38 9.96 -8.55
C GLY A 65 6.48 10.18 -9.61
N GLY A 66 6.14 10.11 -10.89
CA GLY A 66 7.12 10.19 -11.99
C GLY A 66 8.03 8.97 -12.09
N PRO A 67 8.97 8.94 -13.07
CA PRO A 67 9.78 7.75 -13.36
C PRO A 67 10.76 7.37 -12.25
N ASP A 68 11.21 8.32 -11.45
CA ASP A 68 12.17 8.13 -10.36
C ASP A 68 11.52 8.23 -8.96
N GLY A 69 10.18 8.25 -8.91
CA GLY A 69 9.43 8.35 -7.66
C GLY A 69 9.54 7.07 -6.81
N PRO A 70 9.16 7.15 -5.52
CA PRO A 70 9.13 5.99 -4.65
C PRO A 70 8.19 4.91 -5.18
N THR A 71 8.45 3.66 -4.79
CA THR A 71 7.66 2.50 -5.20
C THR A 71 6.88 1.91 -4.03
N LEU A 72 5.87 1.14 -4.36
CA LEU A 72 5.26 0.17 -3.47
C LEU A 72 5.90 -1.18 -3.77
N GLU A 73 6.46 -1.82 -2.76
CA GLU A 73 7.06 -3.15 -2.83
C GLU A 73 6.06 -4.16 -2.30
N ILE A 74 5.70 -5.18 -3.08
CA ILE A 74 4.76 -6.21 -2.65
C ILE A 74 5.46 -7.55 -2.69
N TYR A 75 5.57 -8.21 -1.53
CA TYR A 75 6.25 -9.48 -1.38
C TYR A 75 5.40 -10.54 -0.67
N THR A 76 5.61 -11.79 -1.06
CA THR A 76 5.15 -12.97 -0.34
C THR A 76 6.37 -13.73 0.16
N TYR A 77 6.40 -14.04 1.45
CA TYR A 77 7.37 -14.95 2.04
C TYR A 77 6.86 -16.39 2.01
N ASN A 78 7.77 -17.35 2.00
CA ASN A 78 7.43 -18.78 2.17
C ASN A 78 6.77 -19.07 3.54
N ARG A 79 6.91 -18.18 4.50
CA ARG A 79 6.24 -18.18 5.81
C ARG A 79 5.98 -16.74 6.23
N PHE A 80 4.77 -16.43 6.68
CA PHE A 80 4.39 -15.11 7.19
C PHE A 80 3.70 -15.27 8.55
N GLN A 81 3.59 -14.18 9.26
CA GLN A 81 2.86 -14.08 10.51
C GLN A 81 1.57 -13.31 10.27
N GLU A 82 0.46 -13.84 10.77
CA GLU A 82 -0.80 -13.10 10.74
C GLU A 82 -0.72 -11.85 11.62
N GLY A 83 -1.18 -10.74 11.07
CA GLY A 83 -1.32 -9.49 11.83
C GLY A 83 -2.67 -9.44 12.56
N PRO A 84 -2.81 -8.56 13.57
CA PRO A 84 -4.11 -8.25 14.15
C PRO A 84 -5.00 -7.54 13.12
N GLU A 85 -6.32 -7.59 13.34
CA GLU A 85 -7.30 -6.86 12.51
C GLU A 85 -6.91 -5.39 12.32
N PRO A 86 -7.04 -4.85 11.10
CA PRO A 86 -6.68 -3.48 10.81
C PRO A 86 -7.54 -2.49 11.61
N ALA A 87 -6.90 -1.43 12.13
CA ALA A 87 -7.58 -0.35 12.84
C ALA A 87 -6.85 0.97 12.59
N ALA A 88 -7.60 2.02 12.28
CA ALA A 88 -7.05 3.33 11.94
C ALA A 88 -6.22 3.99 13.07
N ASN A 89 -6.45 3.60 14.31
CA ASN A 89 -5.77 4.11 15.50
C ASN A 89 -4.74 3.14 16.10
N ARG A 90 -4.35 2.10 15.37
CA ARG A 90 -3.32 1.17 15.82
C ARG A 90 -1.92 1.80 15.65
N LEU A 91 -1.06 1.57 16.65
CA LEU A 91 0.34 2.01 16.57
C LEU A 91 1.08 1.32 15.41
N GLY A 92 1.88 2.07 14.67
CA GLY A 92 2.66 1.62 13.53
C GLY A 92 2.28 2.36 12.24
N PHE A 93 2.44 1.71 11.09
CA PHE A 93 1.97 2.26 9.83
C PHE A 93 0.43 2.33 9.83
N GLY A 94 -0.11 3.54 9.61
CA GLY A 94 -1.54 3.79 9.62
C GLY A 94 -2.20 3.39 8.29
N HIS A 95 -1.82 4.08 7.22
CA HIS A 95 -2.40 3.89 5.88
C HIS A 95 -1.47 4.42 4.78
N ILE A 96 -1.81 4.08 3.54
CA ILE A 96 -1.29 4.71 2.33
C ILE A 96 -2.41 5.56 1.75
N ALA A 97 -2.13 6.82 1.39
CA ALA A 97 -3.13 7.75 0.88
C ALA A 97 -3.04 7.92 -0.64
N PHE A 98 -4.20 7.92 -1.31
CA PHE A 98 -4.36 8.22 -2.72
C PHE A 98 -5.30 9.40 -2.92
N GLN A 99 -4.85 10.42 -3.65
CA GLN A 99 -5.72 11.48 -4.09
C GLN A 99 -6.51 11.03 -5.32
N VAL A 100 -7.83 11.18 -5.28
CA VAL A 100 -8.75 10.73 -6.34
C VAL A 100 -9.71 11.85 -6.73
N THR A 101 -10.29 11.75 -7.92
CA THR A 101 -11.27 12.74 -8.38
C THR A 101 -12.61 12.64 -7.65
N SER A 102 -13.03 11.42 -7.30
CA SER A 102 -14.28 11.18 -6.58
C SER A 102 -14.06 10.06 -5.55
N VAL A 103 -14.09 10.44 -4.27
CA VAL A 103 -13.88 9.51 -3.15
C VAL A 103 -14.97 8.43 -3.12
N ARG A 104 -16.24 8.79 -3.38
CA ARG A 104 -17.34 7.81 -3.40
C ARG A 104 -17.15 6.76 -4.48
N LYS A 105 -16.86 7.21 -5.72
CA LYS A 105 -16.63 6.30 -6.85
C LYS A 105 -15.40 5.41 -6.61
N ALA A 106 -14.28 5.98 -6.19
CA ALA A 106 -13.07 5.21 -5.90
C ALA A 106 -13.29 4.20 -4.77
N ARG A 107 -14.06 4.57 -3.74
CA ARG A 107 -14.46 3.63 -2.68
C ARG A 107 -15.23 2.43 -3.24
N ASP A 108 -16.23 2.68 -4.10
CA ASP A 108 -17.02 1.60 -4.69
C ASP A 108 -16.14 0.66 -5.54
N GLU A 109 -15.22 1.20 -6.35
CA GLU A 109 -14.25 0.43 -7.14
C GLU A 109 -13.34 -0.44 -6.26
N VAL A 110 -12.84 0.09 -5.13
CA VAL A 110 -12.04 -0.67 -4.16
C VAL A 110 -12.86 -1.82 -3.56
N LEU A 111 -14.12 -1.57 -3.17
CA LEU A 111 -14.98 -2.59 -2.58
C LEU A 111 -15.35 -3.70 -3.59
N GLU A 112 -15.61 -3.35 -4.84
CA GLU A 112 -15.87 -4.30 -5.94
C GLU A 112 -14.64 -5.19 -6.21
N ALA A 113 -13.43 -4.65 -6.02
CA ALA A 113 -12.16 -5.38 -6.19
C ALA A 113 -11.71 -6.15 -4.93
N GLY A 114 -12.59 -6.34 -3.94
CA GLY A 114 -12.31 -7.18 -2.77
C GLY A 114 -11.81 -6.44 -1.53
N GLY A 115 -11.66 -5.12 -1.59
CA GLY A 115 -11.42 -4.30 -0.41
C GLY A 115 -12.63 -4.23 0.52
N LYS A 116 -12.45 -3.67 1.73
CA LYS A 116 -13.52 -3.55 2.73
C LYS A 116 -13.65 -2.12 3.24
N PRO A 117 -14.86 -1.68 3.63
CA PRO A 117 -15.03 -0.39 4.27
C PRO A 117 -14.43 -0.39 5.67
N VAL A 118 -13.77 0.71 6.06
CA VAL A 118 -13.30 0.94 7.43
C VAL A 118 -14.12 2.04 8.09
N GLY A 119 -14.50 3.07 7.33
CA GLY A 119 -15.31 4.18 7.80
C GLY A 119 -16.22 4.73 6.72
N GLU A 120 -16.94 5.79 7.06
CA GLU A 120 -17.82 6.50 6.14
C GLU A 120 -17.04 7.51 5.28
N VAL A 121 -17.61 7.88 4.12
CA VAL A 121 -17.12 9.03 3.35
C VAL A 121 -17.57 10.30 4.04
N VAL A 122 -16.63 11.10 4.47
CA VAL A 122 -16.88 12.36 5.19
C VAL A 122 -16.16 13.52 4.52
N SER A 123 -16.67 14.73 4.73
CA SER A 123 -16.00 15.97 4.35
C SER A 123 -15.77 16.81 5.61
N LEU A 124 -14.60 17.39 5.73
CA LEU A 124 -14.27 18.30 6.81
C LEU A 124 -13.50 19.53 6.29
N THR A 125 -13.71 20.65 6.96
CA THR A 125 -12.96 21.86 6.68
C THR A 125 -11.74 21.92 7.58
N THR A 126 -10.57 22.07 6.98
CA THR A 126 -9.31 22.22 7.72
C THR A 126 -9.22 23.60 8.37
N THR A 127 -8.26 23.77 9.26
CA THR A 127 -8.00 25.09 9.90
C THR A 127 -7.56 26.17 8.89
N SER A 128 -7.07 25.79 7.70
CA SER A 128 -6.74 26.71 6.61
C SER A 128 -7.94 27.07 5.72
N GLY A 129 -9.11 26.46 5.95
CA GLY A 129 -10.33 26.68 5.17
C GLY A 129 -10.50 25.78 3.95
N ALA A 130 -9.52 24.95 3.61
CA ALA A 130 -9.66 23.94 2.55
C ALA A 130 -10.60 22.82 2.99
N VAL A 131 -11.36 22.29 2.04
CA VAL A 131 -12.26 21.14 2.30
C VAL A 131 -11.60 19.87 1.79
N VAL A 132 -11.51 18.86 2.65
CA VAL A 132 -11.11 17.50 2.27
C VAL A 132 -12.30 16.57 2.38
N THR A 133 -12.57 15.82 1.31
CA THR A 133 -13.48 14.67 1.33
C THR A 133 -12.62 13.41 1.33
N TRP A 134 -12.88 12.49 2.24
CA TRP A 134 -12.04 11.31 2.41
C TRP A 134 -12.79 10.12 3.02
N CYS A 135 -12.22 8.95 2.92
CA CYS A 135 -12.62 7.74 3.65
C CYS A 135 -11.44 6.79 3.82
N TYR A 136 -11.56 5.87 4.78
CA TYR A 136 -10.70 4.69 4.87
C TYR A 136 -11.42 3.47 4.29
N VAL A 137 -10.64 2.68 3.56
CA VAL A 137 -10.98 1.34 3.07
C VAL A 137 -9.80 0.43 3.32
N THR A 138 -9.92 -0.87 3.10
CA THR A 138 -8.76 -1.76 3.04
C THR A 138 -8.52 -2.23 1.62
N ASP A 139 -7.29 -2.64 1.32
CA ASP A 139 -7.01 -3.54 0.21
C ASP A 139 -7.47 -4.99 0.54
N PRO A 140 -7.38 -5.95 -0.39
CA PRO A 140 -7.79 -7.34 -0.14
C PRO A 140 -7.05 -8.04 1.01
N GLU A 141 -5.82 -7.63 1.34
CA GLU A 141 -5.02 -8.17 2.44
C GLU A 141 -5.27 -7.47 3.79
N GLY A 142 -6.08 -6.40 3.80
CA GLY A 142 -6.46 -5.68 5.00
C GLY A 142 -5.59 -4.46 5.32
N ASN A 143 -4.69 -4.04 4.43
CA ASN A 143 -3.95 -2.79 4.63
C ASN A 143 -4.89 -1.60 4.43
N ILE A 144 -4.84 -0.62 5.35
CA ILE A 144 -5.71 0.56 5.26
C ILE A 144 -5.21 1.51 4.18
N LEU A 145 -6.14 1.93 3.32
CA LEU A 145 -5.97 2.96 2.32
C LEU A 145 -6.83 4.18 2.68
N GLU A 146 -6.29 5.36 2.49
CA GLU A 146 -7.06 6.60 2.50
C GLU A 146 -7.32 7.02 1.05
N LEU A 147 -8.59 7.25 0.71
CA LEU A 147 -9.00 7.88 -0.53
C LEU A 147 -9.41 9.31 -0.19
N GLN A 148 -8.80 10.30 -0.85
CA GLN A 148 -9.04 11.71 -0.55
C GLN A 148 -9.19 12.57 -1.81
N SER A 149 -10.01 13.63 -1.72
CA SER A 149 -10.08 14.72 -2.70
C SER A 149 -10.10 16.06 -1.97
N TRP A 150 -9.56 17.09 -2.61
CA TRP A 150 -9.43 18.43 -2.04
C TRP A 150 -10.14 19.44 -2.94
N ASP A 151 -10.94 20.35 -2.31
CA ASP A 151 -11.63 21.50 -2.91
C ASP A 151 -11.06 22.79 -2.36
#